data_759d5202c30d28b986e14f35689d583b
#
_entry.id   759d5202c30d28b986e14f35689d583b
#
_cell.length_a   1.000
_cell.length_b   1.000
_cell.length_c   1.000
_cell.angle_alpha   90.00
_cell.angle_beta   90.00
_cell.angle_gamma   90.00
#
_symmetry.space_group_name_H-M   'P 1'
#
loop_
_entity.id
_entity.type
_entity.pdbx_description
1 polymer ?
#
loop_
_entity_poly.entity_id
_entity_poly.type
_entity_poly.pdbx_seq_one_letter_code
_entity_poly.pdbx_strand_id
1 'polypeptide(L)'
;KFGIHIMRGIPRNAVHAHAKILHSTHTANEIAQPNNICEWNPDMYGIDPAAEGAQEYYDSLLALYAQWGVDFIKCDDICRMDMPTAKEEIRMLSEAIEKCGRPIVLSLSPGPAKIEEAWYYETHANMWRITDDFWDDWQLLVPMFERCELWQSHVTKGCYPDCDMLPVGKLGKGFADERDTRFTKEEQITMMTLWSVFRSPMMIGADLPQLDDWTKSLLTNADVLHLLSHSSGARQMMRDNRQAVWCTKDTDGKHTYIAVFNLQDQAGDVSLPWDAIERYGITANIAKELWSGDQQDLRNCEAVSVAAHGAKLFRL
;
A
#
# COMPACT_ATOMS: atom_id res chain seq x y z
N LYS A 1 0.20 -1.64 18.87
CA LYS A 1 -1.09 -1.48 18.19
C LYS A 1 -1.55 -2.80 17.63
N PHE A 2 -2.87 -2.96 17.46
CA PHE A 2 -3.48 -4.22 17.02
C PHE A 2 -4.40 -3.94 15.82
N GLY A 3 -4.30 -4.79 14.78
CA GLY A 3 -5.12 -4.71 13.58
C GLY A 3 -5.82 -6.02 13.29
N ILE A 4 -6.94 -5.94 12.58
CA ILE A 4 -7.71 -7.09 12.11
C ILE A 4 -8.00 -6.98 10.61
N HIS A 5 -8.25 -8.13 9.99
CA HIS A 5 -8.77 -8.25 8.63
C HIS A 5 -10.26 -8.63 8.70
N ILE A 6 -11.07 -7.95 7.92
CA ILE A 6 -12.50 -8.25 7.79
C ILE A 6 -12.88 -8.31 6.30
N MET A 7 -14.00 -8.95 6.01
CA MET A 7 -14.64 -8.87 4.71
C MET A 7 -15.72 -7.79 4.72
N ARG A 8 -16.01 -7.21 3.55
CA ARG A 8 -17.18 -6.39 3.28
C ARG A 8 -18.47 -7.17 3.59
N GLY A 9 -19.52 -6.46 3.97
CA GLY A 9 -20.87 -7.01 4.05
C GLY A 9 -21.20 -7.72 5.36
N ILE A 10 -22.17 -8.63 5.29
CA ILE A 10 -22.74 -9.33 6.43
C ILE A 10 -22.64 -10.86 6.26
N PRO A 11 -22.24 -11.61 7.31
CA PRO A 11 -22.11 -13.06 7.23
C PRO A 11 -23.42 -13.75 6.84
N ARG A 12 -23.36 -14.66 5.86
CA ARG A 12 -24.52 -15.46 5.42
C ARG A 12 -25.18 -16.22 6.56
N ASN A 13 -24.37 -16.74 7.50
CA ASN A 13 -24.92 -17.42 8.68
C ASN A 13 -25.76 -16.51 9.56
N ALA A 14 -25.37 -15.23 9.72
CA ALA A 14 -26.18 -14.25 10.47
C ALA A 14 -27.49 -13.96 9.74
N VAL A 15 -27.44 -13.84 8.41
CA VAL A 15 -28.63 -13.62 7.56
C VAL A 15 -29.61 -14.80 7.66
N HIS A 16 -29.11 -16.03 7.51
CA HIS A 16 -29.95 -17.23 7.58
C HIS A 16 -30.51 -17.47 8.99
N ALA A 17 -29.80 -17.05 10.03
CA ALA A 17 -30.26 -17.15 11.42
C ALA A 17 -31.20 -15.99 11.83
N HIS A 18 -31.47 -15.03 10.94
CA HIS A 18 -32.22 -13.81 11.25
C HIS A 18 -31.65 -13.12 12.50
N ALA A 19 -30.31 -13.04 12.59
CA ALA A 19 -29.65 -12.47 13.75
C ALA A 19 -30.07 -11.00 13.93
N LYS A 20 -30.29 -10.60 15.18
CA LYS A 20 -30.63 -9.21 15.50
C LYS A 20 -29.42 -8.29 15.35
N ILE A 21 -29.64 -7.13 14.77
CA ILE A 21 -28.65 -6.06 14.72
C ILE A 21 -28.69 -5.33 16.06
N LEU A 22 -27.53 -5.16 16.69
CA LEU A 22 -27.42 -4.46 17.97
C LEU A 22 -27.88 -3.00 17.83
N HIS A 23 -28.60 -2.53 18.81
CA HIS A 23 -29.15 -1.16 18.86
C HIS A 23 -30.14 -0.83 17.73
N SER A 24 -30.68 -1.85 17.06
CA SER A 24 -31.68 -1.72 16.00
C SER A 24 -32.89 -2.64 16.28
N THR A 25 -34.01 -2.35 15.65
CA THR A 25 -35.19 -3.24 15.63
C THR A 25 -35.10 -4.26 14.49
N HIS A 26 -34.12 -4.10 13.59
CA HIS A 26 -33.97 -4.89 12.38
C HIS A 26 -33.10 -6.13 12.60
N THR A 27 -33.18 -7.04 11.63
CA THR A 27 -32.44 -8.30 11.59
C THR A 27 -31.54 -8.37 10.35
N ALA A 28 -30.51 -9.22 10.38
CA ALA A 28 -29.49 -9.35 9.34
C ALA A 28 -30.07 -9.62 7.94
N ASN A 29 -31.17 -10.37 7.84
CA ASN A 29 -31.80 -10.69 6.56
C ASN A 29 -32.57 -9.50 5.95
N GLU A 30 -32.93 -8.49 6.75
CA GLU A 30 -33.62 -7.29 6.25
C GLU A 30 -32.67 -6.32 5.57
N ILE A 31 -31.38 -6.37 5.90
CA ILE A 31 -30.35 -5.49 5.33
C ILE A 31 -29.46 -6.17 4.30
N ALA A 32 -29.57 -7.48 4.12
CA ALA A 32 -28.69 -8.24 3.23
C ALA A 32 -29.13 -8.14 1.77
N GLN A 33 -28.14 -8.11 0.87
CA GLN A 33 -28.33 -8.28 -0.58
C GLN A 33 -27.76 -9.63 -1.04
N PRO A 34 -28.55 -10.71 -1.07
CA PRO A 34 -28.06 -12.06 -1.39
C PRO A 34 -27.45 -12.23 -2.79
N ASN A 35 -27.77 -11.33 -3.72
CA ASN A 35 -27.21 -11.34 -5.08
C ASN A 35 -25.90 -10.55 -5.21
N ASN A 36 -25.44 -9.91 -4.13
CA ASN A 36 -24.21 -9.13 -4.06
C ASN A 36 -23.21 -9.87 -3.16
N ILE A 37 -22.61 -10.91 -3.72
CA ILE A 37 -21.65 -11.79 -3.02
C ILE A 37 -20.24 -11.60 -3.55
N CYS A 38 -19.26 -11.87 -2.69
CA CYS A 38 -17.87 -12.01 -3.10
C CYS A 38 -17.70 -13.38 -3.79
N GLU A 39 -17.29 -13.39 -5.06
CA GLU A 39 -17.19 -14.62 -5.85
C GLU A 39 -16.11 -15.59 -5.33
N TRP A 40 -14.99 -15.04 -4.87
CA TRP A 40 -13.86 -15.82 -4.37
C TRP A 40 -13.98 -16.20 -2.88
N ASN A 41 -14.88 -15.54 -2.13
CA ASN A 41 -15.21 -15.88 -0.73
C ASN A 41 -16.70 -15.69 -0.48
N PRO A 42 -17.56 -16.69 -0.76
CA PRO A 42 -19.01 -16.54 -0.76
C PRO A 42 -19.63 -16.55 0.64
N ASP A 43 -18.86 -16.41 1.71
CA ASP A 43 -19.37 -16.45 3.09
C ASP A 43 -20.11 -15.16 3.51
N MET A 44 -20.01 -14.11 2.71
CA MET A 44 -20.61 -12.81 2.96
C MET A 44 -21.64 -12.45 1.90
N TYR A 45 -22.69 -11.75 2.30
CA TYR A 45 -23.56 -10.98 1.41
C TYR A 45 -23.22 -9.50 1.52
N GLY A 46 -23.42 -8.75 0.43
CA GLY A 46 -23.40 -7.28 0.50
C GLY A 46 -24.56 -6.76 1.35
N ILE A 47 -24.49 -5.51 1.73
CA ILE A 47 -25.53 -4.82 2.48
C ILE A 47 -26.33 -3.92 1.53
N ASP A 48 -27.63 -3.85 1.73
CA ASP A 48 -28.47 -2.83 1.12
C ASP A 48 -28.28 -1.51 1.89
N PRO A 49 -27.58 -0.51 1.31
CA PRO A 49 -27.32 0.74 2.01
C PRO A 49 -28.58 1.59 2.25
N ALA A 50 -29.68 1.29 1.55
CA ALA A 50 -30.95 1.97 1.72
C ALA A 50 -31.85 1.31 2.79
N ALA A 51 -31.48 0.11 3.26
CA ALA A 51 -32.25 -0.59 4.27
C ALA A 51 -32.07 0.06 5.65
N GLU A 52 -33.19 0.22 6.38
CA GLU A 52 -33.16 0.58 7.79
C GLU A 52 -32.38 -0.49 8.59
N GLY A 53 -31.44 -0.08 9.43
CA GLY A 53 -30.56 -0.99 10.19
C GLY A 53 -29.19 -1.23 9.51
N ALA A 54 -28.99 -0.84 8.26
CA ALA A 54 -27.70 -1.05 7.56
C ALA A 54 -26.54 -0.28 8.21
N GLN A 55 -26.72 0.99 8.54
CA GLN A 55 -25.70 1.78 9.22
C GLN A 55 -25.50 1.29 10.67
N GLU A 56 -26.56 0.97 11.36
CA GLU A 56 -26.51 0.43 12.74
C GLU A 56 -25.71 -0.87 12.81
N TYR A 57 -25.75 -1.69 11.77
CA TYR A 57 -24.94 -2.90 11.69
C TYR A 57 -23.45 -2.55 11.74
N TYR A 58 -22.96 -1.65 10.85
CA TYR A 58 -21.55 -1.24 10.86
C TYR A 58 -21.21 -0.48 12.14
N ASP A 59 -22.08 0.38 12.64
CA ASP A 59 -21.89 1.09 13.91
C ASP A 59 -21.66 0.09 15.07
N SER A 60 -22.44 -1.00 15.11
CA SER A 60 -22.32 -2.04 16.15
C SER A 60 -21.01 -2.82 16.05
N LEU A 61 -20.56 -3.13 14.82
CA LEU A 61 -19.27 -3.79 14.58
C LEU A 61 -18.11 -2.92 15.03
N LEU A 62 -18.09 -1.66 14.60
CA LEU A 62 -17.00 -0.74 14.92
C LEU A 62 -16.97 -0.39 16.42
N ALA A 63 -18.14 -0.31 17.09
CA ALA A 63 -18.20 -0.16 18.53
C ALA A 63 -17.59 -1.38 19.25
N LEU A 64 -17.84 -2.60 18.77
CA LEU A 64 -17.25 -3.83 19.31
C LEU A 64 -15.73 -3.86 19.10
N TYR A 65 -15.27 -3.52 17.89
CA TYR A 65 -13.82 -3.49 17.58
C TYR A 65 -13.09 -2.40 18.39
N ALA A 66 -13.74 -1.25 18.61
CA ALA A 66 -13.21 -0.22 19.50
C ALA A 66 -13.07 -0.71 20.95
N GLN A 67 -14.06 -1.47 21.47
CA GLN A 67 -13.97 -2.12 22.79
C GLN A 67 -12.83 -3.14 22.88
N TRP A 68 -12.55 -3.88 21.81
CA TRP A 68 -11.41 -4.81 21.73
C TRP A 68 -10.06 -4.10 21.61
N GLY A 69 -10.04 -2.80 21.42
CA GLY A 69 -8.81 -2.01 21.26
C GLY A 69 -8.19 -2.10 19.88
N VAL A 70 -8.98 -2.41 18.84
CA VAL A 70 -8.52 -2.44 17.45
C VAL A 70 -8.07 -1.05 17.01
N ASP A 71 -6.88 -0.96 16.41
CA ASP A 71 -6.28 0.28 15.88
C ASP A 71 -6.28 0.35 14.35
N PHE A 72 -6.45 -0.80 13.69
CA PHE A 72 -6.33 -0.91 12.22
C PHE A 72 -7.30 -1.99 11.70
N ILE A 73 -8.00 -1.68 10.63
CA ILE A 73 -8.88 -2.62 9.93
C ILE A 73 -8.50 -2.66 8.45
N LYS A 74 -8.16 -3.85 7.95
CA LYS A 74 -8.15 -4.13 6.52
C LYS A 74 -9.50 -4.72 6.14
N CYS A 75 -10.26 -4.01 5.31
CA CYS A 75 -11.54 -4.47 4.76
C CYS A 75 -11.34 -4.96 3.34
N ASP A 76 -11.67 -6.21 3.08
CA ASP A 76 -11.50 -6.86 1.79
C ASP A 76 -12.80 -6.89 0.97
N ASP A 77 -12.67 -7.17 -0.35
CA ASP A 77 -13.74 -7.20 -1.35
C ASP A 77 -14.48 -5.85 -1.52
N ILE A 78 -13.77 -4.74 -1.36
CA ILE A 78 -14.42 -3.42 -1.34
C ILE A 78 -13.67 -2.34 -2.16
N CYS A 79 -12.33 -2.42 -2.26
CA CYS A 79 -11.52 -1.32 -2.78
C CYS A 79 -11.75 -1.06 -4.27
N ARG A 80 -11.98 -2.08 -5.10
CA ARG A 80 -12.23 -1.93 -6.54
C ARG A 80 -13.55 -1.24 -6.84
N MET A 81 -14.48 -1.21 -5.86
CA MET A 81 -15.84 -0.69 -6.05
C MET A 81 -16.59 -1.35 -7.22
N ASP A 82 -16.28 -2.61 -7.52
CA ASP A 82 -16.93 -3.36 -8.60
C ASP A 82 -18.32 -3.83 -8.20
N MET A 83 -18.53 -4.06 -6.90
CA MET A 83 -19.84 -4.44 -6.37
C MET A 83 -20.74 -3.21 -6.24
N PRO A 84 -22.03 -3.33 -6.55
CA PRO A 84 -22.96 -2.19 -6.59
C PRO A 84 -23.04 -1.36 -5.31
N THR A 85 -22.83 -1.99 -4.15
CA THR A 85 -22.95 -1.35 -2.83
C THR A 85 -21.61 -0.98 -2.20
N ALA A 86 -20.47 -1.37 -2.81
CA ALA A 86 -19.13 -1.21 -2.21
C ALA A 86 -18.84 0.25 -1.83
N LYS A 87 -19.18 1.20 -2.69
CA LYS A 87 -18.97 2.62 -2.44
C LYS A 87 -19.70 3.09 -1.19
N GLU A 88 -20.97 2.75 -1.07
CA GLU A 88 -21.78 3.11 0.12
C GLU A 88 -21.34 2.35 1.38
N GLU A 89 -20.89 1.11 1.23
CA GLU A 89 -20.34 0.34 2.37
C GLU A 89 -19.02 0.94 2.88
N ILE A 90 -18.16 1.49 2.01
CA ILE A 90 -16.97 2.26 2.42
C ILE A 90 -17.39 3.47 3.26
N ARG A 91 -18.39 4.23 2.80
CA ARG A 91 -18.92 5.39 3.54
C ARG A 91 -19.46 4.97 4.91
N MET A 92 -20.27 3.91 4.97
CA MET A 92 -20.84 3.41 6.22
C MET A 92 -19.77 2.95 7.21
N LEU A 93 -18.70 2.30 6.73
CA LEU A 93 -17.54 1.93 7.57
C LEU A 93 -16.83 3.17 8.12
N SER A 94 -16.59 4.18 7.27
CA SER A 94 -15.97 5.44 7.66
C SER A 94 -16.77 6.18 8.74
N GLU A 95 -18.09 6.30 8.54
CA GLU A 95 -19.00 6.92 9.51
C GLU A 95 -19.05 6.14 10.83
N ALA A 96 -19.04 4.80 10.78
CA ALA A 96 -19.02 3.96 11.96
C ALA A 96 -17.69 4.10 12.75
N ILE A 97 -16.55 4.28 12.04
CA ILE A 97 -15.25 4.59 12.68
C ILE A 97 -15.32 5.93 13.42
N GLU A 98 -15.87 6.96 12.79
CA GLU A 98 -16.04 8.27 13.44
C GLU A 98 -16.93 8.15 14.69
N LYS A 99 -18.06 7.45 14.61
CA LYS A 99 -19.01 7.27 15.70
C LYS A 99 -18.45 6.44 16.86
N CYS A 100 -17.59 5.47 16.61
CA CYS A 100 -17.06 4.59 17.67
C CYS A 100 -16.14 5.29 18.67
N GLY A 101 -15.67 6.51 18.35
CA GLY A 101 -14.85 7.35 19.21
C GLY A 101 -13.40 6.89 19.39
N ARG A 102 -12.96 5.85 18.65
CA ARG A 102 -11.58 5.36 18.63
C ARG A 102 -10.96 5.66 17.26
N PRO A 103 -9.73 6.21 17.20
CA PRO A 103 -9.03 6.40 15.93
C PRO A 103 -8.60 5.02 15.37
N ILE A 104 -9.32 4.53 14.38
CA ILE A 104 -9.06 3.28 13.68
C ILE A 104 -8.64 3.62 12.25
N VAL A 105 -7.50 3.09 11.80
CA VAL A 105 -7.04 3.21 10.41
C VAL A 105 -7.83 2.25 9.55
N LEU A 106 -8.44 2.73 8.47
CA LEU A 106 -9.17 1.93 7.49
C LEU A 106 -8.32 1.72 6.24
N SER A 107 -8.03 0.46 5.93
CA SER A 107 -7.35 -0.02 4.73
C SER A 107 -8.33 -0.80 3.86
N LEU A 108 -8.35 -0.52 2.57
CA LEU A 108 -9.26 -1.13 1.60
C LEU A 108 -8.51 -2.05 0.63
N SER A 109 -9.03 -3.25 0.38
CA SER A 109 -8.52 -4.23 -0.59
C SER A 109 -9.66 -5.02 -1.26
N PRO A 110 -9.39 -5.84 -2.32
CA PRO A 110 -8.21 -5.78 -3.15
C PRO A 110 -8.28 -4.60 -4.13
N GLY A 111 -7.12 -4.26 -4.73
CA GLY A 111 -7.07 -3.28 -5.83
C GLY A 111 -7.23 -3.94 -7.22
N PRO A 112 -6.98 -3.19 -8.27
CA PRO A 112 -6.56 -1.79 -8.23
C PRO A 112 -7.72 -0.82 -7.94
N ALA A 113 -7.46 0.15 -7.09
CA ALA A 113 -8.37 1.28 -6.86
C ALA A 113 -8.55 2.11 -8.16
N LYS A 114 -9.71 2.71 -8.33
CA LYS A 114 -10.04 3.55 -9.49
C LYS A 114 -9.55 4.98 -9.27
N ILE A 115 -8.66 5.47 -10.13
CA ILE A 115 -8.08 6.81 -9.98
C ILE A 115 -9.15 7.92 -10.06
N GLU A 116 -10.21 7.70 -10.80
CA GLU A 116 -11.34 8.62 -10.93
C GLU A 116 -12.08 8.82 -9.60
N GLU A 117 -11.94 7.87 -8.69
CA GLU A 117 -12.53 7.88 -7.36
C GLU A 117 -11.52 8.24 -6.25
N ALA A 118 -10.32 8.74 -6.61
CA ALA A 118 -9.28 9.09 -5.64
C ALA A 118 -9.79 9.97 -4.49
N TRP A 119 -10.58 11.00 -4.83
CA TRP A 119 -11.21 11.90 -3.86
C TRP A 119 -12.09 11.17 -2.83
N TYR A 120 -12.72 10.06 -3.24
CA TYR A 120 -13.60 9.27 -2.38
C TYR A 120 -12.79 8.44 -1.38
N TYR A 121 -11.71 7.79 -1.85
CA TYR A 121 -10.78 7.09 -0.96
C TYR A 121 -10.14 8.04 0.05
N GLU A 122 -9.68 9.22 -0.42
CA GLU A 122 -9.09 10.26 0.44
C GLU A 122 -10.05 10.76 1.54
N THR A 123 -11.36 10.74 1.25
CA THR A 123 -12.40 11.18 2.20
C THR A 123 -12.75 10.10 3.22
N HIS A 124 -12.77 8.83 2.80
CA HIS A 124 -13.38 7.76 3.59
C HIS A 124 -12.41 6.69 4.07
N ALA A 125 -11.15 6.69 3.63
CA ALA A 125 -10.17 5.68 4.00
C ALA A 125 -8.79 6.30 4.26
N ASN A 126 -7.89 5.51 4.86
CA ASN A 126 -6.50 5.91 5.09
C ASN A 126 -5.53 5.19 4.15
N MET A 127 -5.90 4.02 3.68
CA MET A 127 -5.14 3.22 2.74
C MET A 127 -6.08 2.57 1.72
N TRP A 128 -5.61 2.43 0.50
CA TRP A 128 -6.33 1.72 -0.56
C TRP A 128 -5.36 1.08 -1.55
N ARG A 129 -5.63 -0.15 -1.91
CA ARG A 129 -4.77 -0.94 -2.81
C ARG A 129 -4.79 -0.39 -4.23
N ILE A 130 -3.64 -0.01 -4.74
CA ILE A 130 -3.49 0.44 -6.15
C ILE A 130 -3.12 -0.69 -7.11
N THR A 131 -3.01 -1.90 -6.59
CA THR A 131 -2.72 -3.11 -7.35
C THR A 131 -3.62 -4.25 -6.90
N ASP A 132 -3.71 -5.30 -7.70
CA ASP A 132 -4.18 -6.61 -7.27
C ASP A 132 -3.19 -7.25 -6.28
N ASP A 133 -3.37 -8.49 -5.89
CA ASP A 133 -2.44 -9.15 -4.97
C ASP A 133 -1.04 -9.15 -5.55
N PHE A 134 -0.11 -8.54 -4.83
CA PHE A 134 1.27 -8.40 -5.23
C PHE A 134 2.11 -9.52 -4.64
N TRP A 135 2.73 -10.30 -5.51
CA TRP A 135 3.62 -11.38 -5.13
C TRP A 135 5.03 -11.18 -5.69
N ASP A 136 5.94 -12.06 -5.32
CA ASP A 136 7.37 -12.07 -5.64
C ASP A 136 7.63 -12.51 -7.10
N ASP A 137 7.13 -11.69 -8.02
CA ASP A 137 7.32 -11.83 -9.46
C ASP A 137 7.73 -10.47 -10.06
N TRP A 138 8.84 -10.46 -10.78
CA TRP A 138 9.35 -9.25 -11.45
C TRP A 138 8.32 -8.63 -12.40
N GLN A 139 7.53 -9.48 -13.08
CA GLN A 139 6.49 -9.02 -14.00
C GLN A 139 5.33 -8.30 -13.28
N LEU A 140 5.17 -8.52 -11.97
CA LEU A 140 4.23 -7.75 -11.14
C LEU A 140 4.87 -6.46 -10.63
N LEU A 141 6.20 -6.44 -10.44
CA LEU A 141 6.92 -5.25 -9.93
C LEU A 141 7.05 -4.14 -10.99
N VAL A 142 7.33 -4.48 -12.23
CA VAL A 142 7.51 -3.49 -13.31
C VAL A 142 6.28 -2.59 -13.51
N PRO A 143 5.04 -3.09 -13.57
CA PRO A 143 3.85 -2.25 -13.68
C PRO A 143 3.62 -1.31 -12.48
N MET A 144 4.24 -1.58 -11.33
CA MET A 144 4.09 -0.73 -10.16
C MET A 144 4.68 0.67 -10.34
N PHE A 145 5.68 0.83 -11.21
CA PHE A 145 6.23 2.15 -11.56
C PHE A 145 5.18 3.06 -12.18
N GLU A 146 4.35 2.53 -13.08
CA GLU A 146 3.24 3.26 -13.68
C GLU A 146 2.13 3.56 -12.67
N ARG A 147 1.77 2.58 -11.86
CA ARG A 147 0.76 2.75 -10.81
C ARG A 147 1.19 3.80 -9.78
N CYS A 148 2.42 3.74 -9.32
CA CYS A 148 2.97 4.76 -8.41
C CYS A 148 2.99 6.15 -9.05
N GLU A 149 3.35 6.27 -10.34
CA GLU A 149 3.29 7.53 -11.09
C GLU A 149 1.88 8.08 -11.13
N LEU A 150 0.89 7.25 -11.44
CA LEU A 150 -0.53 7.61 -11.50
C LEU A 150 -1.02 8.16 -10.15
N TRP A 151 -0.62 7.53 -9.05
CA TRP A 151 -1.09 7.86 -7.71
C TRP A 151 -0.18 8.81 -6.91
N GLN A 152 0.97 9.26 -7.47
CA GLN A 152 1.98 10.06 -6.75
C GLN A 152 1.46 11.39 -6.15
N SER A 153 0.41 11.98 -6.72
CA SER A 153 -0.19 13.22 -6.21
C SER A 153 -1.20 12.99 -5.07
N HIS A 154 -1.58 11.74 -4.83
CA HIS A 154 -2.58 11.34 -3.84
C HIS A 154 -1.96 10.84 -2.53
N VAL A 155 -0.62 10.83 -2.43
CA VAL A 155 0.10 10.51 -1.20
C VAL A 155 0.16 11.75 -0.33
N THR A 156 -0.70 11.79 0.69
CA THR A 156 -0.78 12.90 1.64
C THR A 156 -0.84 12.38 3.08
N LYS A 157 -0.79 13.28 4.05
CA LYS A 157 -0.85 12.88 5.46
C LYS A 157 -2.18 12.22 5.79
N GLY A 158 -2.15 10.94 6.15
CA GLY A 158 -3.34 10.16 6.49
C GLY A 158 -3.99 9.44 5.31
N CYS A 159 -3.47 9.64 4.08
CA CYS A 159 -3.97 9.06 2.84
C CYS A 159 -2.81 8.41 2.09
N TYR A 160 -2.83 7.08 1.97
CA TYR A 160 -1.72 6.31 1.43
C TYR A 160 -2.20 5.27 0.42
N PRO A 161 -2.02 5.55 -0.89
CA PRO A 161 -2.13 4.50 -1.90
C PRO A 161 -1.17 3.36 -1.59
N ASP A 162 -1.68 2.13 -1.57
CA ASP A 162 -1.00 0.95 -1.04
C ASP A 162 -0.54 0.03 -2.18
N CYS A 163 0.77 -0.19 -2.25
CA CYS A 163 1.40 -1.08 -3.22
C CYS A 163 1.33 -2.56 -2.83
N ASP A 164 0.61 -2.88 -1.74
CA ASP A 164 0.51 -4.21 -1.15
C ASP A 164 1.73 -4.63 -0.33
N MET A 165 1.72 -5.90 0.08
CA MET A 165 2.72 -6.49 0.97
C MET A 165 4.12 -6.54 0.35
N LEU A 166 5.10 -6.71 1.23
CA LEU A 166 6.49 -7.01 0.89
C LEU A 166 6.68 -8.54 0.94
N PRO A 167 6.67 -9.26 -0.19
CA PRO A 167 6.87 -10.70 -0.25
C PRO A 167 8.37 -11.05 -0.19
N VAL A 168 8.98 -10.87 0.97
CA VAL A 168 10.41 -11.10 1.26
C VAL A 168 10.61 -12.23 2.27
N GLY A 169 11.80 -12.82 2.35
CA GLY A 169 12.13 -13.90 3.29
C GLY A 169 11.31 -15.16 3.03
N LYS A 170 10.82 -15.80 4.11
CA LYS A 170 9.97 -17.01 4.04
C LYS A 170 8.52 -16.66 3.83
N LEU A 171 7.90 -17.29 2.85
CA LEU A 171 6.52 -17.10 2.42
C LEU A 171 5.71 -18.40 2.50
N GLY A 172 4.38 -18.31 2.44
CA GLY A 172 3.48 -19.45 2.26
C GLY A 172 2.99 -20.09 3.54
N LYS A 173 3.59 -19.80 4.70
CA LYS A 173 3.24 -20.45 5.96
C LYS A 173 1.76 -20.32 6.30
N GLY A 174 1.11 -21.47 6.47
CA GLY A 174 -0.28 -21.56 6.90
C GLY A 174 -1.33 -21.48 5.78
N PHE A 175 -0.95 -21.19 4.51
CA PHE A 175 -1.90 -21.12 3.40
C PHE A 175 -1.39 -21.71 2.08
N ALA A 176 -0.08 -21.89 1.92
CA ALA A 176 0.54 -22.45 0.73
C ALA A 176 1.82 -23.23 1.10
N ASP A 177 2.55 -23.72 0.10
CA ASP A 177 3.85 -24.34 0.32
C ASP A 177 4.87 -23.30 0.85
N GLU A 178 5.51 -23.63 1.96
CA GLU A 178 6.55 -22.79 2.53
C GLU A 178 7.76 -22.71 1.59
N ARG A 179 8.20 -21.51 1.28
CA ARG A 179 9.34 -21.27 0.39
C ARG A 179 10.02 -19.95 0.69
N ASP A 180 11.21 -19.77 0.18
CA ASP A 180 11.86 -18.46 0.13
C ASP A 180 11.21 -17.59 -0.96
N THR A 181 11.34 -16.27 -0.82
CA THR A 181 10.97 -15.33 -1.89
C THR A 181 11.72 -15.65 -3.17
N ARG A 182 11.06 -15.51 -4.31
CA ARG A 182 11.65 -15.65 -5.65
C ARG A 182 12.39 -14.40 -6.11
N PHE A 183 12.12 -13.26 -5.47
CA PHE A 183 12.86 -12.05 -5.78
C PHE A 183 14.35 -12.21 -5.48
N THR A 184 15.18 -11.87 -6.43
CA THR A 184 16.62 -11.65 -6.20
C THR A 184 16.84 -10.54 -5.18
N LYS A 185 18.03 -10.42 -4.65
CA LYS A 185 18.36 -9.32 -3.72
C LYS A 185 18.18 -7.95 -4.37
N GLU A 186 18.52 -7.82 -5.64
CA GLU A 186 18.37 -6.59 -6.41
C GLU A 186 16.90 -6.22 -6.60
N GLU A 187 16.05 -7.18 -6.93
CA GLU A 187 14.61 -6.96 -7.05
C GLU A 187 13.95 -6.58 -5.71
N GLN A 188 14.42 -7.18 -4.59
CA GLN A 188 14.00 -6.77 -3.25
C GLN A 188 14.41 -5.32 -2.94
N ILE A 189 15.64 -4.91 -3.29
CA ILE A 189 16.10 -3.52 -3.17
C ILE A 189 15.25 -2.59 -4.02
N THR A 190 14.94 -2.97 -5.26
CA THR A 190 14.09 -2.20 -6.17
C THR A 190 12.68 -2.00 -5.60
N MET A 191 12.04 -3.06 -5.14
CA MET A 191 10.74 -2.99 -4.48
C MET A 191 10.78 -2.06 -3.26
N MET A 192 11.72 -2.29 -2.33
CA MET A 192 11.85 -1.47 -1.12
C MET A 192 12.13 0.00 -1.44
N THR A 193 12.94 0.27 -2.46
CA THR A 193 13.26 1.63 -2.89
C THR A 193 12.01 2.32 -3.47
N LEU A 194 11.25 1.64 -4.34
CA LEU A 194 10.04 2.21 -4.92
C LEU A 194 8.97 2.46 -3.87
N TRP A 195 8.67 1.47 -2.99
CA TRP A 195 7.71 1.64 -1.89
C TRP A 195 8.10 2.79 -0.96
N SER A 196 9.41 2.91 -0.65
CA SER A 196 9.90 3.97 0.24
C SER A 196 9.81 5.36 -0.37
N VAL A 197 10.24 5.54 -1.62
CA VAL A 197 10.21 6.86 -2.28
C VAL A 197 8.79 7.30 -2.59
N PHE A 198 7.92 6.38 -2.99
CA PHE A 198 6.49 6.61 -3.21
C PHE A 198 5.71 6.81 -1.91
N ARG A 199 6.21 6.26 -0.78
CA ARG A 199 5.59 6.20 0.54
C ARG A 199 4.37 5.27 0.63
N SER A 200 4.46 4.13 -0.05
CA SER A 200 3.51 3.04 0.21
C SER A 200 3.65 2.57 1.66
N PRO A 201 2.55 2.25 2.34
CA PRO A 201 2.63 1.54 3.62
C PRO A 201 3.43 0.24 3.50
N MET A 202 4.23 -0.07 4.52
CA MET A 202 5.06 -1.29 4.56
C MET A 202 4.31 -2.39 5.29
N MET A 203 3.73 -3.33 4.55
CA MET A 203 3.05 -4.52 5.08
C MET A 203 3.94 -5.74 4.83
N ILE A 204 4.56 -6.28 5.88
CA ILE A 204 5.49 -7.41 5.74
C ILE A 204 4.71 -8.70 5.49
N GLY A 205 4.96 -9.35 4.34
CA GLY A 205 4.36 -10.64 3.95
C GLY A 205 5.16 -11.86 4.36
N ALA A 206 6.23 -11.70 5.15
CA ALA A 206 7.13 -12.78 5.55
C ALA A 206 6.75 -13.45 6.88
N ASP A 207 7.19 -14.71 7.08
CA ASP A 207 7.20 -15.35 8.39
C ASP A 207 8.26 -14.70 9.28
N LEU A 208 7.84 -13.76 10.14
CA LEU A 208 8.73 -12.93 10.95
C LEU A 208 9.71 -13.75 11.84
N PRO A 209 9.31 -14.88 12.48
CA PRO A 209 10.26 -15.71 13.24
C PRO A 209 11.39 -16.33 12.41
N GLN A 210 11.24 -16.43 11.10
CA GLN A 210 12.20 -17.07 10.19
C GLN A 210 12.96 -16.06 9.30
N LEU A 211 12.96 -14.77 9.65
CA LEU A 211 13.71 -13.75 8.89
C LEU A 211 15.22 -14.02 9.00
N ASP A 212 15.88 -14.12 7.85
CA ASP A 212 17.35 -14.16 7.76
C ASP A 212 17.98 -12.78 7.95
N ASP A 213 19.30 -12.73 8.04
CA ASP A 213 20.02 -11.47 8.31
C ASP A 213 19.94 -10.49 7.12
N TRP A 214 19.85 -11.01 5.88
CA TRP A 214 19.63 -10.17 4.71
C TRP A 214 18.27 -9.48 4.80
N THR A 215 17.20 -10.25 4.97
CA THR A 215 15.83 -9.71 5.05
C THR A 215 15.70 -8.74 6.22
N LYS A 216 16.31 -9.06 7.38
CA LYS A 216 16.35 -8.11 8.51
C LYS A 216 17.06 -6.81 8.13
N SER A 217 18.23 -6.87 7.48
CA SER A 217 18.97 -5.68 7.08
C SER A 217 18.20 -4.82 6.09
N LEU A 218 17.48 -5.47 5.15
CA LEU A 218 16.62 -4.80 4.17
C LEU A 218 15.48 -4.04 4.87
N LEU A 219 14.76 -4.70 5.77
CA LEU A 219 13.58 -4.17 6.46
C LEU A 219 13.90 -3.16 7.57
N THR A 220 15.14 -3.12 8.05
CA THR A 220 15.56 -2.26 9.19
C THR A 220 16.58 -1.20 8.80
N ASN A 221 16.79 -0.93 7.52
CA ASN A 221 17.69 0.15 7.07
C ASN A 221 17.13 1.51 7.54
N ALA A 222 17.81 2.09 8.54
CA ALA A 222 17.33 3.30 9.22
C ALA A 222 17.20 4.52 8.28
N ASP A 223 18.10 4.68 7.31
CA ASP A 223 18.06 5.78 6.34
C ASP A 223 16.87 5.64 5.39
N VAL A 224 16.56 4.42 4.94
CA VAL A 224 15.40 4.12 4.07
C VAL A 224 14.08 4.30 4.82
N LEU A 225 14.02 3.82 6.07
CA LEU A 225 12.84 4.01 6.93
C LEU A 225 12.63 5.48 7.32
N HIS A 226 13.71 6.26 7.46
CA HIS A 226 13.61 7.70 7.66
C HIS A 226 12.94 8.36 6.45
N LEU A 227 13.44 8.08 5.23
CA LEU A 227 12.83 8.59 3.99
C LEU A 227 11.33 8.23 3.92
N LEU A 228 10.97 6.96 4.12
CA LEU A 228 9.59 6.49 4.10
C LEU A 228 8.68 7.32 5.03
N SER A 229 9.15 7.61 6.25
CA SER A 229 8.35 8.24 7.29
C SER A 229 8.36 9.77 7.25
N HIS A 230 9.40 10.40 6.67
CA HIS A 230 9.62 11.85 6.77
C HIS A 230 9.62 12.58 5.41
N SER A 231 9.47 11.87 4.29
CA SER A 231 9.44 12.51 2.97
C SER A 231 8.04 12.91 2.51
N SER A 232 7.99 13.75 1.48
CA SER A 232 6.75 14.15 0.80
C SER A 232 7.01 14.64 -0.61
N GLY A 233 5.96 14.69 -1.42
CA GLY A 233 6.01 15.26 -2.76
C GLY A 233 6.83 14.44 -3.76
N ALA A 234 6.89 13.13 -3.57
CA ALA A 234 7.57 12.23 -4.52
C ALA A 234 7.06 12.42 -5.94
N ARG A 235 7.97 12.37 -6.92
CA ARG A 235 7.67 12.50 -8.35
C ARG A 235 8.57 11.61 -9.17
N GLN A 236 7.98 10.96 -10.15
CA GLN A 236 8.73 10.29 -11.21
C GLN A 236 9.27 11.35 -12.19
N MET A 237 10.59 11.48 -12.26
CA MET A 237 11.26 12.45 -13.11
C MET A 237 11.37 11.96 -14.56
N MET A 238 11.53 10.65 -14.72
CA MET A 238 11.66 9.99 -16.00
C MET A 238 11.35 8.51 -15.85
N ARG A 239 10.70 7.93 -16.86
CA ARG A 239 10.57 6.48 -17.02
C ARG A 239 10.47 6.11 -18.50
N ASP A 240 11.14 5.04 -18.86
CA ASP A 240 10.94 4.31 -20.10
C ASP A 240 10.92 2.79 -19.81
N ASN A 241 11.00 1.96 -20.83
CA ASN A 241 10.98 0.49 -20.66
C ASN A 241 12.30 -0.08 -20.12
N ARG A 242 13.32 0.73 -19.88
CA ARG A 242 14.65 0.31 -19.41
C ARG A 242 15.00 0.86 -18.03
N GLN A 243 14.45 1.99 -17.66
CA GLN A 243 14.90 2.73 -16.47
C GLN A 243 13.83 3.67 -15.92
N ALA A 244 13.96 4.01 -14.64
CA ALA A 244 13.15 5.04 -14.01
C ALA A 244 13.99 5.86 -13.02
N VAL A 245 13.62 7.14 -12.84
CA VAL A 245 14.21 8.04 -11.85
C VAL A 245 13.10 8.74 -11.08
N TRP A 246 13.22 8.73 -9.77
CA TRP A 246 12.29 9.38 -8.84
C TRP A 246 13.01 10.39 -7.95
N CYS A 247 12.32 11.45 -7.56
CA CYS A 247 12.80 12.39 -6.56
C CYS A 247 11.77 12.59 -5.45
N THR A 248 12.24 12.83 -4.23
CA THR A 248 11.43 13.23 -3.09
C THR A 248 12.24 14.11 -2.13
N LYS A 249 11.58 14.73 -1.14
CA LYS A 249 12.21 15.61 -0.15
C LYS A 249 11.72 15.30 1.24
N ASP A 250 12.55 15.52 2.25
CA ASP A 250 12.09 15.54 3.64
C ASP A 250 11.07 16.67 3.85
N THR A 251 10.10 16.40 4.70
CA THR A 251 9.05 17.37 5.06
C THR A 251 9.61 18.62 5.77
N ASP A 252 10.78 18.50 6.39
CA ASP A 252 11.50 19.61 7.03
C ASP A 252 12.53 20.28 6.11
N GLY A 253 12.65 19.79 4.86
CA GLY A 253 13.53 20.32 3.83
C GLY A 253 15.03 20.07 4.03
N LYS A 254 15.44 19.26 5.01
CA LYS A 254 16.86 19.00 5.29
C LYS A 254 17.54 18.14 4.26
N HIS A 255 16.82 17.16 3.74
CA HIS A 255 17.35 16.22 2.74
C HIS A 255 16.46 16.14 1.52
N THR A 256 17.09 15.84 0.41
CA THR A 256 16.46 15.49 -0.86
C THR A 256 16.98 14.13 -1.29
N TYR A 257 16.17 13.42 -2.08
CA TYR A 257 16.49 12.06 -2.47
C TYR A 257 16.29 11.85 -3.96
N ILE A 258 17.17 11.04 -4.54
CA ILE A 258 17.08 10.57 -5.92
C ILE A 258 17.11 9.05 -5.88
N ALA A 259 16.07 8.40 -6.40
CA ALA A 259 16.04 6.95 -6.61
C ALA A 259 16.20 6.64 -8.10
N VAL A 260 17.09 5.72 -8.40
CA VAL A 260 17.49 5.34 -9.75
C VAL A 260 17.26 3.86 -9.92
N PHE A 261 16.58 3.46 -11.00
CA PHE A 261 16.16 2.10 -11.23
C PHE A 261 16.58 1.61 -12.61
N ASN A 262 17.18 0.43 -12.67
CA ASN A 262 17.42 -0.31 -13.91
C ASN A 262 16.38 -1.41 -14.06
N LEU A 263 15.54 -1.34 -15.09
CA LEU A 263 14.46 -2.29 -15.35
C LEU A 263 14.85 -3.39 -16.34
N GLN A 264 16.13 -3.46 -16.73
CA GLN A 264 16.63 -4.42 -17.72
C GLN A 264 17.20 -5.67 -17.04
N ASP A 265 17.21 -6.79 -17.79
CA ASP A 265 17.76 -8.09 -17.37
C ASP A 265 19.31 -8.10 -17.27
N GLN A 266 19.95 -6.99 -17.56
CA GLN A 266 21.40 -6.81 -17.49
C GLN A 266 21.76 -5.54 -16.72
N ALA A 267 22.92 -5.56 -16.06
CA ALA A 267 23.47 -4.35 -15.47
C ALA A 267 23.66 -3.28 -16.55
N GLY A 268 23.38 -2.04 -16.21
CA GLY A 268 23.45 -0.95 -17.16
C GLY A 268 23.54 0.41 -16.48
N ASP A 269 23.79 1.42 -17.29
CA ASP A 269 23.91 2.80 -16.85
C ASP A 269 22.58 3.51 -17.00
N VAL A 270 22.13 4.17 -15.92
CA VAL A 270 20.93 4.98 -15.88
C VAL A 270 21.31 6.45 -15.94
N SER A 271 20.82 7.15 -16.95
CA SER A 271 21.07 8.59 -17.11
C SER A 271 20.17 9.40 -16.18
N LEU A 272 20.73 10.41 -15.52
CA LEU A 272 19.96 11.30 -14.65
C LEU A 272 19.37 12.46 -15.48
N PRO A 273 18.05 12.69 -15.44
CA PRO A 273 17.39 13.79 -16.13
C PRO A 273 17.57 15.11 -15.36
N TRP A 274 18.80 15.66 -15.38
CA TRP A 274 19.19 16.81 -14.55
C TRP A 274 18.28 18.01 -14.70
N ASP A 275 17.81 18.33 -15.92
CA ASP A 275 16.88 19.44 -16.13
C ASP A 275 15.55 19.27 -15.34
N ALA A 276 15.06 18.04 -15.21
CA ALA A 276 13.86 17.74 -14.41
C ALA A 276 14.16 17.74 -12.91
N ILE A 277 15.29 17.16 -12.51
CA ILE A 277 15.77 17.10 -11.13
C ILE A 277 16.00 18.51 -10.56
N GLU A 278 16.61 19.40 -11.34
CA GLU A 278 16.83 20.81 -10.96
C GLU A 278 15.52 21.58 -10.85
N ARG A 279 14.60 21.40 -11.81
CA ARG A 279 13.27 22.01 -11.70
C ARG A 279 12.48 21.51 -10.49
N TYR A 280 12.72 20.28 -10.07
CA TYR A 280 12.19 19.76 -8.82
C TYR A 280 12.85 20.43 -7.59
N GLY A 281 14.02 21.09 -7.78
CA GLY A 281 14.74 21.87 -6.80
C GLY A 281 15.83 21.11 -6.06
N ILE A 282 16.45 20.12 -6.70
CA ILE A 282 17.65 19.41 -6.21
C ILE A 282 18.88 19.97 -6.96
N THR A 283 19.82 20.55 -6.20
CA THR A 283 21.02 21.20 -6.76
C THR A 283 22.33 20.68 -6.16
N ALA A 284 22.25 19.84 -5.12
CA ALA A 284 23.44 19.26 -4.49
C ALA A 284 24.15 18.25 -5.41
N ASN A 285 25.45 18.06 -5.20
CA ASN A 285 26.28 17.22 -6.05
C ASN A 285 26.65 15.90 -5.37
N ILE A 286 27.08 15.97 -4.10
CA ILE A 286 27.55 14.80 -3.36
C ILE A 286 26.36 14.16 -2.63
N ALA A 287 26.18 12.88 -2.87
CA ALA A 287 25.11 12.09 -2.31
C ALA A 287 25.61 10.85 -1.56
N LYS A 288 24.92 10.45 -0.52
CA LYS A 288 25.11 9.16 0.13
C LYS A 288 24.15 8.13 -0.49
N GLU A 289 24.69 7.04 -1.02
CA GLU A 289 23.88 5.88 -1.42
C GLU A 289 23.42 5.13 -0.16
N LEU A 290 22.13 4.89 0.00
CA LEU A 290 21.55 4.47 1.28
C LEU A 290 21.60 2.95 1.51
N TRP A 291 21.79 2.17 0.44
CA TRP A 291 21.90 0.70 0.59
C TRP A 291 23.35 0.27 0.87
N SER A 292 24.35 0.88 0.18
CA SER A 292 25.77 0.57 0.36
C SER A 292 26.44 1.44 1.43
N GLY A 293 25.93 2.64 1.64
CA GLY A 293 26.57 3.66 2.49
C GLY A 293 27.63 4.50 1.80
N ASP A 294 27.90 4.25 0.52
CA ASP A 294 28.95 4.92 -0.25
C ASP A 294 28.56 6.38 -0.57
N GLN A 295 29.58 7.22 -0.74
CA GLN A 295 29.41 8.57 -1.27
C GLN A 295 29.71 8.62 -2.76
N GLN A 296 28.91 9.36 -3.50
CA GLN A 296 29.07 9.57 -4.95
C GLN A 296 28.79 11.02 -5.33
N ASP A 297 29.61 11.57 -6.22
CA ASP A 297 29.34 12.84 -6.87
C ASP A 297 28.47 12.61 -8.11
N LEU A 298 27.18 12.83 -7.97
CA LEU A 298 26.19 12.55 -9.02
C LEU A 298 26.28 13.55 -10.20
N ARG A 299 26.79 14.76 -9.97
CA ARG A 299 26.90 15.79 -11.02
C ARG A 299 28.01 15.52 -12.00
N ASN A 300 29.13 14.95 -11.52
CA ASN A 300 30.26 14.60 -12.34
C ASN A 300 30.18 13.20 -12.97
N CYS A 301 29.03 12.49 -12.71
CA CYS A 301 28.74 11.23 -13.38
C CYS A 301 27.81 11.45 -14.57
N GLU A 302 28.18 10.96 -15.75
CA GLU A 302 27.31 10.97 -16.94
C GLU A 302 26.07 10.06 -16.69
N ALA A 303 26.27 8.96 -15.94
CA ALA A 303 25.23 7.99 -15.59
C ALA A 303 25.56 7.24 -14.30
N VAL A 304 24.57 6.63 -13.70
CA VAL A 304 24.69 5.79 -12.52
C VAL A 304 24.63 4.32 -12.94
N SER A 305 25.68 3.56 -12.68
CA SER A 305 25.70 2.12 -12.97
C SER A 305 24.86 1.37 -11.95
N VAL A 306 23.90 0.56 -12.42
CA VAL A 306 22.90 -0.17 -11.60
C VAL A 306 22.84 -1.62 -12.08
N ALA A 307 22.81 -2.57 -11.16
CA ALA A 307 22.66 -3.99 -11.45
C ALA A 307 21.38 -4.29 -12.24
N ALA A 308 21.28 -5.47 -12.84
CA ALA A 308 20.06 -5.95 -13.46
C ALA A 308 18.92 -5.94 -12.44
N HIS A 309 17.74 -5.42 -12.83
CA HIS A 309 16.56 -5.25 -11.96
C HIS A 309 16.83 -4.47 -10.65
N GLY A 310 17.96 -3.79 -10.55
CA GLY A 310 18.44 -3.14 -9.34
C GLY A 310 17.99 -1.70 -9.19
N ALA A 311 18.23 -1.16 -8.01
CA ALA A 311 18.04 0.26 -7.69
C ALA A 311 19.19 0.82 -6.86
N LYS A 312 19.37 2.13 -6.95
CA LYS A 312 20.17 2.93 -6.02
C LYS A 312 19.35 4.08 -5.47
N LEU A 313 19.52 4.37 -4.20
CA LEU A 313 18.78 5.40 -3.48
C LEU A 313 19.77 6.39 -2.84
N PHE A 314 19.77 7.60 -3.32
CA PHE A 314 20.70 8.64 -2.90
C PHE A 314 20.03 9.68 -2.03
N ARG A 315 20.72 10.08 -0.94
CA ARG A 315 20.37 11.23 -0.09
C ARG A 315 21.40 12.34 -0.32
N LEU A 316 20.90 13.56 -0.57
CA LEU A 316 21.67 14.79 -0.76
C LEU A 316 21.37 15.79 0.33
#